data_d12cf6ea448d837aed8ce28575a7179b
#
_entry.id   d12cf6ea448d837aed8ce28575a7179b
#
_cell.length_a   1.000
_cell.length_b   1.000
_cell.length_c   1.000
_cell.angle_alpha   90.00
_cell.angle_beta   90.00
_cell.angle_gamma   90.00
#
_symmetry.space_group_name_H-M   'P 1'
#
loop_
_entity.id
_entity.type
_entity.pdbx_description
1 polymer ?
#
loop_
_entity_poly.entity_id
_entity_poly.type
_entity_poly.pdbx_seq_one_letter_code
_entity_poly.pdbx_strand_id
1 'polypeptide(L)'
;MKKNIILLALIFLIIYSVCSGCISSDVISSANTSSDEADGNREENAALGKSAGSEPDHANITPYEKSSPYLYWEYELGAGTPEDILVGRSSAQDCISFAPDGKSVAIGTGSNLTIIDISEKNVLWTKTISGNISDLEFSEDGNYLLAGERSAEGRIYFLDAGTGEEIRTYGTADDLGTDSNPKYQPSIYKITTAEDAVYVAAGRYWKDSKYGLASRVYGFSPDGTFSWKLPAAENYARSVNWIDASRDGKNVVYSTGDWTNSLESDAIVYSVDASGKLRWEYEIPSLRPYFVSAAIWHGLDVSEDGSLVTAYTGDGRTYLFYDSEMKEPGDGESEWYSEEYRSNVTVPEELEGSAIYTYGENAKIATENEVLYLTGATLPAYYPDNIPMAHPLENSLISCDAEKGETSWTYPLGGRCAGIFFSPDMRYFVLPVGKDTSAGDTRVHGVYVFDSQKSGNGNSKLLWTFRTEGVIEDAAISSDCTVAAVEVPLQLESGDVTGKHRLIIVR
;
A
#
# COMPACT_ATOMS: atom_id res chain seq x y z
N MET A 1 6.91 -10.47 -32.05
CA MET A 1 5.81 -9.66 -31.48
C MET A 1 4.85 -10.44 -30.58
N LYS A 2 4.18 -11.53 -31.04
CA LYS A 2 3.21 -12.27 -30.16
C LYS A 2 3.83 -12.96 -28.91
N LYS A 3 5.07 -13.41 -28.94
CA LYS A 3 5.72 -14.04 -27.77
C LYS A 3 6.09 -13.05 -26.68
N ASN A 4 6.41 -11.83 -27.02
CA ASN A 4 6.79 -10.79 -26.06
C ASN A 4 5.57 -10.23 -25.30
N ILE A 5 4.39 -10.24 -25.92
CA ILE A 5 3.14 -9.80 -25.26
C ILE A 5 2.73 -10.76 -24.13
N ILE A 6 2.96 -12.07 -24.31
CA ILE A 6 2.62 -13.07 -23.29
C ILE A 6 3.59 -12.97 -22.08
N LEU A 7 4.85 -12.66 -22.33
CA LEU A 7 5.85 -12.48 -21.29
C LEU A 7 5.57 -11.21 -20.45
N LEU A 8 5.15 -10.12 -21.11
CA LEU A 8 4.74 -8.89 -20.43
C LEU A 8 3.51 -9.07 -19.53
N ALA A 9 2.52 -9.84 -19.97
CA ALA A 9 1.35 -10.16 -19.16
C ALA A 9 1.72 -10.95 -17.89
N LEU A 10 2.74 -11.81 -17.95
CA LEU A 10 3.25 -12.54 -16.79
C LEU A 10 4.00 -11.62 -15.82
N ILE A 11 4.71 -10.62 -16.32
CA ILE A 11 5.47 -9.66 -15.51
C ILE A 11 4.52 -8.71 -14.77
N PHE A 12 3.45 -8.25 -15.40
CA PHE A 12 2.39 -7.49 -14.72
C PHE A 12 1.71 -8.29 -13.60
N LEU A 13 1.52 -9.59 -13.80
CA LEU A 13 1.03 -10.48 -12.75
C LEU A 13 1.99 -10.53 -11.54
N ILE A 14 3.30 -10.45 -11.77
CA ILE A 14 4.31 -10.45 -10.71
C ILE A 14 4.30 -9.13 -9.94
N ILE A 15 4.21 -7.99 -10.62
CA ILE A 15 4.13 -6.66 -9.98
C ILE A 15 2.83 -6.54 -9.17
N TYR A 16 1.71 -7.02 -9.70
CA TYR A 16 0.43 -7.04 -8.99
C TYR A 16 0.46 -7.91 -7.73
N SER A 17 1.12 -9.07 -7.80
CA SER A 17 1.32 -9.96 -6.64
C SER A 17 2.10 -9.29 -5.50
N VAL A 18 2.96 -8.33 -5.84
CA VAL A 18 3.76 -7.59 -4.88
C VAL A 18 2.97 -6.43 -4.25
N CYS A 19 2.08 -5.79 -5.03
CA CYS A 19 1.34 -4.60 -4.57
C CYS A 19 0.06 -4.93 -3.79
N SER A 20 -0.62 -6.03 -4.12
CA SER A 20 -1.92 -6.35 -3.52
C SER A 20 -1.91 -7.51 -2.53
N GLY A 21 -0.74 -8.14 -2.28
CA GLY A 21 -0.66 -9.34 -1.44
C GLY A 21 -1.53 -10.53 -1.90
N CYS A 22 -2.05 -10.46 -3.11
CA CYS A 22 -3.20 -11.27 -3.55
C CYS A 22 -2.88 -12.43 -4.48
N ILE A 23 -1.62 -12.81 -4.73
CA ILE A 23 -1.34 -13.93 -5.64
C ILE A 23 -0.37 -14.92 -5.00
N SER A 24 -0.84 -16.15 -4.81
CA SER A 24 -0.06 -17.27 -4.28
C SER A 24 1.07 -17.70 -5.22
N SER A 25 2.10 -18.28 -4.62
CA SER A 25 3.39 -18.70 -5.15
C SER A 25 3.40 -19.72 -6.31
N ASP A 26 2.26 -20.22 -6.76
CA ASP A 26 2.20 -21.39 -7.67
C ASP A 26 2.61 -21.12 -9.13
N VAL A 27 2.95 -19.87 -9.49
CA VAL A 27 3.27 -19.54 -10.90
C VAL A 27 4.77 -19.67 -11.24
N ILE A 28 5.65 -19.85 -10.25
CA ILE A 28 7.11 -19.78 -10.46
C ILE A 28 7.78 -21.15 -10.64
N SER A 29 7.14 -22.26 -10.28
CA SER A 29 7.81 -23.59 -10.29
C SER A 29 7.95 -24.24 -11.68
N SER A 30 7.43 -23.65 -12.75
CA SER A 30 7.47 -24.27 -14.09
C SER A 30 8.45 -23.67 -15.10
N ALA A 31 9.32 -22.73 -14.69
CA ALA A 31 10.21 -22.03 -15.60
C ALA A 31 11.72 -22.37 -15.47
N ASN A 32 12.13 -23.28 -14.59
CA ASN A 32 13.52 -23.69 -14.45
C ASN A 32 13.71 -25.17 -14.74
N THR A 33 13.86 -25.52 -16.01
CA THR A 33 14.69 -26.66 -16.46
C THR A 33 15.13 -26.43 -17.89
N SER A 34 16.36 -26.04 -18.07
CA SER A 34 17.37 -26.61 -18.98
C SER A 34 18.56 -25.69 -19.05
N SER A 35 19.57 -26.10 -18.33
CA SER A 35 20.97 -25.70 -18.56
C SER A 35 21.51 -26.51 -19.73
N ASP A 36 22.39 -25.95 -20.48
CA ASP A 36 23.59 -26.68 -20.90
C ASP A 36 24.72 -25.71 -21.19
N GLU A 37 25.88 -26.18 -20.77
CA GLU A 37 27.19 -25.58 -20.73
C GLU A 37 27.71 -25.06 -22.08
N ALA A 38 28.50 -24.00 -22.05
CA ALA A 38 29.71 -23.88 -22.85
C ALA A 38 30.67 -22.82 -22.32
N ASP A 39 31.83 -23.32 -22.01
CA ASP A 39 33.11 -22.73 -21.64
C ASP A 39 33.66 -21.73 -22.69
N GLY A 40 34.39 -20.71 -22.26
CA GLY A 40 35.16 -19.89 -23.19
C GLY A 40 35.70 -18.56 -22.67
N ASN A 41 36.87 -18.59 -22.07
CA ASN A 41 37.78 -17.48 -21.81
C ASN A 41 37.80 -16.39 -22.89
N ARG A 42 37.80 -15.12 -22.48
CA ARG A 42 38.73 -14.10 -22.99
C ARG A 42 38.78 -12.86 -22.11
N GLU A 43 39.97 -12.62 -21.57
CA GLU A 43 40.39 -11.30 -21.09
C GLU A 43 40.52 -10.34 -22.30
N GLU A 44 40.12 -9.07 -22.10
CA GLU A 44 40.99 -7.92 -22.35
C GLU A 44 40.24 -6.59 -22.12
N ASN A 45 40.91 -5.74 -21.40
CA ASN A 45 40.76 -4.34 -21.08
C ASN A 45 40.10 -3.43 -22.14
N ALA A 46 39.18 -2.61 -21.70
CA ALA A 46 39.08 -1.22 -22.14
C ALA A 46 38.53 -0.33 -21.03
N ALA A 47 39.38 0.54 -20.51
CA ALA A 47 39.02 1.62 -19.61
C ALA A 47 38.13 2.63 -20.34
N LEU A 48 36.91 2.78 -19.93
CA LEU A 48 36.06 3.91 -20.30
C LEU A 48 35.69 4.70 -19.02
N GLY A 49 35.93 6.00 -19.13
CA GLY A 49 35.95 6.95 -18.06
C GLY A 49 34.63 6.95 -17.25
N LYS A 50 34.76 6.80 -15.95
CA LYS A 50 33.74 7.12 -14.97
C LYS A 50 33.46 8.62 -15.04
N SER A 51 32.34 9.03 -15.58
CA SER A 51 31.73 10.28 -15.19
C SER A 51 31.18 10.06 -13.76
N ALA A 52 31.74 10.81 -12.82
CA ALA A 52 31.28 10.81 -11.44
C ALA A 52 29.87 11.43 -11.39
N GLY A 53 28.84 10.61 -11.52
CA GLY A 53 27.56 10.88 -10.93
C GLY A 53 27.77 10.79 -9.42
N SER A 54 27.52 11.86 -8.71
CA SER A 54 27.54 11.88 -7.26
C SER A 54 26.53 10.85 -6.76
N GLU A 55 27.00 9.77 -6.13
CA GLU A 55 26.15 8.92 -5.30
C GLU A 55 25.40 9.84 -4.33
N PRO A 56 24.07 9.67 -4.14
CA PRO A 56 23.38 10.37 -3.08
C PRO A 56 24.08 10.02 -1.77
N ASP A 57 24.48 11.05 -1.05
CA ASP A 57 25.31 10.96 0.15
C ASP A 57 24.47 10.37 1.30
N HIS A 58 24.29 9.05 1.33
CA HIS A 58 23.63 8.31 2.41
C HIS A 58 24.46 8.31 3.72
N ALA A 59 25.65 8.95 3.71
CA ALA A 59 26.62 8.82 4.80
C ALA A 59 26.45 9.82 5.95
N ASN A 60 25.54 10.80 5.86
CA ASN A 60 25.41 11.86 6.88
C ASN A 60 24.00 12.03 7.43
N ILE A 61 23.34 10.95 7.83
CA ILE A 61 22.19 11.06 8.72
C ILE A 61 22.76 11.20 10.15
N THR A 62 22.94 12.44 10.59
CA THR A 62 23.21 12.73 11.99
C THR A 62 21.98 12.33 12.82
N PRO A 63 22.09 11.42 13.79
CA PRO A 63 20.95 11.08 14.63
C PRO A 63 20.50 12.32 15.39
N TYR A 64 19.22 12.62 15.30
CA TYR A 64 18.61 13.62 16.16
C TYR A 64 18.66 13.10 17.61
N GLU A 65 19.30 13.87 18.53
CA GLU A 65 19.38 13.55 19.96
C GLU A 65 18.04 13.72 20.67
N LYS A 66 17.12 12.84 20.42
CA LYS A 66 16.07 12.44 21.37
C LYS A 66 16.35 10.97 21.66
N SER A 67 16.08 10.53 22.88
CA SER A 67 16.32 9.15 23.33
C SER A 67 16.22 8.16 22.17
N SER A 68 17.33 7.53 21.81
CA SER A 68 17.36 6.58 20.68
C SER A 68 16.19 5.63 20.81
N PRO A 69 15.46 5.35 19.71
CA PRO A 69 14.34 4.43 19.75
C PRO A 69 14.84 3.09 20.28
N TYR A 70 14.03 2.43 21.07
CA TYR A 70 14.38 1.13 21.63
C TYR A 70 13.24 0.15 21.47
N LEU A 71 13.60 -1.13 21.30
CA LEU A 71 12.64 -2.22 21.32
C LEU A 71 12.06 -2.33 22.74
N TYR A 72 10.80 -1.90 22.90
CA TYR A 72 10.11 -1.96 24.17
C TYR A 72 9.63 -3.37 24.48
N TRP A 73 9.14 -4.08 23.43
CA TRP A 73 8.66 -5.45 23.55
C TRP A 73 8.56 -6.11 22.16
N GLU A 74 8.62 -7.44 22.15
CA GLU A 74 8.35 -8.26 20.97
C GLU A 74 7.38 -9.41 21.32
N TYR A 75 6.57 -9.79 20.35
CA TYR A 75 5.65 -10.92 20.43
C TYR A 75 5.82 -11.78 19.19
N GLU A 76 6.20 -13.05 19.39
CA GLU A 76 6.38 -14.00 18.28
C GLU A 76 5.03 -14.37 17.67
N LEU A 77 4.88 -14.20 16.36
CA LEU A 77 3.67 -14.50 15.61
C LEU A 77 3.62 -15.98 15.12
N GLY A 78 4.58 -16.76 15.53
CA GLY A 78 4.76 -18.15 15.15
C GLY A 78 5.83 -18.31 14.07
N ALA A 79 6.33 -19.53 13.90
CA ALA A 79 7.14 -19.85 12.76
C ALA A 79 6.18 -19.89 11.55
N GLY A 80 6.31 -18.91 10.67
CA GLY A 80 5.72 -18.99 9.35
C GLY A 80 6.15 -20.30 8.68
N THR A 81 5.34 -20.84 7.79
CA THR A 81 5.78 -21.99 6.99
C THR A 81 7.00 -21.58 6.16
N PRO A 82 7.88 -22.51 5.72
CA PRO A 82 8.98 -22.15 4.81
C PRO A 82 8.52 -21.43 3.54
N GLU A 83 7.25 -21.54 3.19
CA GLU A 83 6.59 -20.83 2.09
C GLU A 83 6.28 -19.37 2.45
N ASP A 84 6.15 -19.05 3.74
CA ASP A 84 5.99 -17.68 4.26
C ASP A 84 7.34 -16.94 4.36
N ILE A 85 8.46 -17.65 4.25
CA ILE A 85 9.82 -17.10 4.25
C ILE A 85 10.28 -16.78 2.83
N LEU A 86 9.40 -16.55 1.90
CA LEU A 86 9.78 -16.28 0.51
C LEU A 86 10.02 -14.79 0.29
N VAL A 87 11.29 -14.53 -0.05
CA VAL A 87 11.81 -13.37 -0.77
C VAL A 87 10.79 -12.21 -0.92
N GLY A 88 10.65 -11.40 0.13
CA GLY A 88 9.79 -10.23 0.09
C GLY A 88 8.30 -10.51 -0.17
N ARG A 89 7.84 -11.71 0.18
CA ARG A 89 6.43 -12.09 0.10
C ARG A 89 6.10 -12.90 1.34
N SER A 90 5.32 -12.35 2.24
CA SER A 90 4.50 -13.18 3.07
C SER A 90 3.26 -13.58 2.26
N SER A 91 2.87 -14.83 2.31
CA SER A 91 1.60 -15.30 1.74
C SER A 91 0.42 -14.91 2.64
N ALA A 92 0.71 -14.49 3.86
CA ALA A 92 -0.23 -13.94 4.82
C ALA A 92 -0.02 -12.43 4.83
N GLN A 93 -1.04 -11.67 4.51
CA GLN A 93 -1.07 -10.26 4.84
C GLN A 93 -1.24 -10.17 6.36
N ASP A 94 -0.16 -9.84 7.05
CA ASP A 94 -0.29 -9.43 8.43
C ASP A 94 -0.85 -7.99 8.43
N CYS A 95 -1.92 -7.78 9.18
CA CYS A 95 -2.57 -6.48 9.32
C CYS A 95 -2.45 -6.02 10.76
N ILE A 96 -2.24 -4.73 10.96
CA ILE A 96 -2.09 -4.16 12.30
C ILE A 96 -2.88 -2.86 12.43
N SER A 97 -3.54 -2.67 13.56
CA SER A 97 -4.21 -1.41 13.90
C SER A 97 -4.07 -1.11 15.39
N PHE A 98 -3.85 0.16 15.73
CA PHE A 98 -3.89 0.63 17.12
C PHE A 98 -5.31 0.97 17.54
N ALA A 99 -5.67 0.59 18.76
CA ALA A 99 -6.86 1.18 19.38
C ALA A 99 -6.67 2.71 19.50
N PRO A 100 -7.73 3.52 19.31
CA PRO A 100 -7.62 4.98 19.33
C PRO A 100 -7.02 5.54 20.61
N ASP A 101 -7.15 4.84 21.74
CA ASP A 101 -6.56 5.22 23.03
C ASP A 101 -5.06 4.89 23.15
N GLY A 102 -4.48 4.24 22.15
CA GLY A 102 -3.05 3.89 22.09
C GLY A 102 -2.60 2.81 23.08
N LYS A 103 -3.51 2.12 23.80
CA LYS A 103 -3.15 1.14 24.82
C LYS A 103 -3.06 -0.28 24.31
N SER A 104 -3.83 -0.60 23.29
CA SER A 104 -3.85 -1.92 22.70
C SER A 104 -3.63 -1.88 21.19
N VAL A 105 -3.15 -2.99 20.68
CA VAL A 105 -2.94 -3.22 19.26
C VAL A 105 -3.65 -4.50 18.83
N ALA A 106 -4.34 -4.43 17.72
CA ALA A 106 -4.90 -5.59 17.04
C ALA A 106 -3.92 -6.04 15.96
N ILE A 107 -3.75 -7.35 15.85
CA ILE A 107 -2.97 -7.98 14.80
C ILE A 107 -3.73 -9.14 14.18
N GLY A 108 -3.77 -9.18 12.86
CA GLY A 108 -4.31 -10.25 12.05
C GLY A 108 -3.18 -11.01 11.38
N THR A 109 -3.06 -12.31 11.62
CA THR A 109 -2.07 -13.18 11.00
C THR A 109 -2.76 -14.43 10.44
N GLY A 110 -2.78 -14.59 9.13
CA GLY A 110 -3.56 -15.63 8.49
C GLY A 110 -5.03 -15.52 8.88
N SER A 111 -5.58 -16.53 9.56
CA SER A 111 -6.95 -16.50 10.08
C SER A 111 -7.05 -16.15 11.57
N ASN A 112 -5.95 -15.81 12.22
CA ASN A 112 -5.91 -15.51 13.65
C ASN A 112 -5.89 -14.00 13.88
N LEU A 113 -6.81 -13.55 14.70
CA LEU A 113 -6.94 -12.20 15.18
C LEU A 113 -6.58 -12.14 16.66
N THR A 114 -5.67 -11.25 17.03
CA THR A 114 -5.18 -11.13 18.40
C THR A 114 -5.19 -9.68 18.82
N ILE A 115 -5.73 -9.38 20.01
CA ILE A 115 -5.54 -8.09 20.66
C ILE A 115 -4.56 -8.21 21.83
N ILE A 116 -3.67 -7.24 21.89
CA ILE A 116 -2.56 -7.18 22.83
C ILE A 116 -2.62 -5.87 23.59
N ASP A 117 -2.55 -5.94 24.93
CA ASP A 117 -2.27 -4.78 25.79
C ASP A 117 -0.76 -4.50 25.78
N ILE A 118 -0.40 -3.30 25.33
CA ILE A 118 1.01 -2.90 25.19
C ILE A 118 1.66 -2.63 26.56
N SER A 119 0.90 -2.07 27.50
CA SER A 119 1.45 -1.72 28.82
C SER A 119 1.71 -2.95 29.67
N GLU A 120 0.77 -3.88 29.66
CA GLU A 120 0.85 -5.12 30.42
C GLU A 120 1.62 -6.23 29.67
N LYS A 121 1.89 -6.01 28.37
CA LYS A 121 2.61 -6.96 27.48
C LYS A 121 1.95 -8.33 27.45
N ASN A 122 0.64 -8.35 27.36
CA ASN A 122 -0.14 -9.59 27.36
C ASN A 122 -1.22 -9.58 26.27
N VAL A 123 -1.58 -10.77 25.84
CA VAL A 123 -2.72 -11.00 24.95
C VAL A 123 -3.99 -10.84 25.75
N LEU A 124 -4.89 -9.93 25.33
CA LEU A 124 -6.21 -9.79 25.90
C LEU A 124 -7.14 -10.91 25.44
N TRP A 125 -7.17 -11.15 24.14
CA TRP A 125 -7.91 -12.24 23.56
C TRP A 125 -7.38 -12.60 22.16
N THR A 126 -7.70 -13.82 21.71
CA THR A 126 -7.43 -14.32 20.35
C THR A 126 -8.68 -14.97 19.79
N LYS A 127 -8.95 -14.75 18.52
CA LYS A 127 -10.07 -15.35 17.77
C LYS A 127 -9.58 -15.84 16.42
N THR A 128 -10.02 -17.06 16.06
CA THR A 128 -9.82 -17.57 14.71
C THR A 128 -11.08 -17.32 13.88
N ILE A 129 -10.93 -16.71 12.72
CA ILE A 129 -12.00 -16.48 11.75
C ILE A 129 -11.92 -17.50 10.61
N SER A 130 -12.90 -17.50 9.68
CA SER A 130 -13.03 -18.55 8.68
C SER A 130 -12.07 -18.44 7.51
N GLY A 131 -11.61 -17.24 7.20
CA GLY A 131 -10.70 -16.96 6.07
C GLY A 131 -9.41 -16.27 6.49
N ASN A 132 -8.58 -15.93 5.52
CA ASN A 132 -7.40 -15.12 5.78
C ASN A 132 -7.81 -13.67 5.98
N ILE A 133 -7.34 -13.06 7.06
CA ILE A 133 -7.53 -11.63 7.34
C ILE A 133 -6.86 -10.84 6.22
N SER A 134 -7.55 -9.85 5.69
CA SER A 134 -7.09 -9.03 4.58
C SER A 134 -7.05 -7.54 4.89
N ASP A 135 -7.78 -7.10 5.91
CA ASP A 135 -7.69 -5.74 6.46
C ASP A 135 -8.26 -5.72 7.89
N LEU A 136 -7.83 -4.76 8.69
CA LEU A 136 -8.15 -4.69 10.11
C LEU A 136 -8.17 -3.22 10.56
N GLU A 137 -9.27 -2.80 11.23
CA GLU A 137 -9.40 -1.43 11.68
C GLU A 137 -10.20 -1.34 12.98
N PHE A 138 -9.84 -0.45 13.89
CA PHE A 138 -10.71 -0.10 15.02
C PHE A 138 -11.73 0.95 14.59
N SER A 139 -12.93 0.93 15.19
CA SER A 139 -13.84 2.06 15.11
C SER A 139 -13.21 3.29 15.79
N GLU A 140 -13.62 4.48 15.37
CA GLU A 140 -13.12 5.76 15.91
C GLU A 140 -13.28 5.88 17.44
N ASP A 141 -14.33 5.29 18.00
CA ASP A 141 -14.58 5.26 19.45
C ASP A 141 -13.84 4.12 20.19
N GLY A 142 -13.17 3.23 19.44
CA GLY A 142 -12.46 2.08 19.97
C GLY A 142 -13.32 0.95 20.52
N ASN A 143 -14.65 1.01 20.38
CA ASN A 143 -15.55 0.01 20.92
C ASN A 143 -15.63 -1.25 20.06
N TYR A 144 -15.38 -1.12 18.77
CA TYR A 144 -15.44 -2.21 17.80
C TYR A 144 -14.08 -2.45 17.14
N LEU A 145 -13.81 -3.71 16.87
CA LEU A 145 -12.75 -4.13 15.95
C LEU A 145 -13.40 -4.71 14.71
N LEU A 146 -12.97 -4.21 13.56
CA LEU A 146 -13.46 -4.59 12.25
C LEU A 146 -12.39 -5.46 11.58
N ALA A 147 -12.78 -6.62 11.07
CA ALA A 147 -11.86 -7.49 10.36
C ALA A 147 -12.47 -7.96 9.03
N GLY A 148 -11.76 -7.72 7.97
CA GLY A 148 -12.07 -8.23 6.64
C GLY A 148 -11.34 -9.52 6.34
N GLU A 149 -11.97 -10.43 5.61
CA GLU A 149 -11.33 -11.69 5.20
C GLU A 149 -11.40 -11.93 3.70
N ARG A 150 -10.48 -12.77 3.24
CA ARG A 150 -10.62 -13.52 1.99
C ARG A 150 -11.08 -14.93 2.31
N SER A 151 -12.27 -15.28 1.85
CA SER A 151 -12.85 -16.60 2.03
C SER A 151 -13.94 -16.87 0.99
N ALA A 152 -14.54 -18.07 1.03
CA ALA A 152 -15.69 -18.39 0.19
C ALA A 152 -16.87 -17.41 0.41
N GLU A 153 -16.98 -16.80 1.57
CA GLU A 153 -18.03 -15.87 1.94
C GLU A 153 -17.59 -14.40 1.81
N GLY A 154 -16.27 -14.11 1.89
CA GLY A 154 -15.71 -12.75 1.87
C GLY A 154 -16.34 -11.87 2.94
N ARG A 155 -16.14 -12.24 4.21
CA ARG A 155 -16.83 -11.61 5.33
C ARG A 155 -16.13 -10.35 5.82
N ILE A 156 -16.94 -9.45 6.34
CA ILE A 156 -16.51 -8.44 7.30
C ILE A 156 -17.13 -8.78 8.66
N TYR A 157 -16.31 -8.80 9.68
CA TYR A 157 -16.66 -9.04 11.07
C TYR A 157 -16.68 -7.73 11.84
N PHE A 158 -17.72 -7.53 12.64
CA PHE A 158 -17.85 -6.46 13.62
C PHE A 158 -17.77 -7.10 14.99
N LEU A 159 -16.70 -6.86 15.71
CA LEU A 159 -16.37 -7.50 16.97
C LEU A 159 -16.37 -6.47 18.10
N ASP A 160 -16.81 -6.86 19.29
CA ASP A 160 -16.55 -6.08 20.50
C ASP A 160 -15.03 -6.06 20.75
N ALA A 161 -14.42 -4.90 20.77
CA ALA A 161 -12.98 -4.75 20.86
C ALA A 161 -12.42 -5.27 22.20
N GLY A 162 -13.19 -5.17 23.29
CA GLY A 162 -12.76 -5.61 24.61
C GLY A 162 -12.81 -7.12 24.82
N THR A 163 -13.74 -7.80 24.17
CA THR A 163 -14.04 -9.24 24.43
C THR A 163 -13.77 -10.15 23.23
N GLY A 164 -13.72 -9.61 22.01
CA GLY A 164 -13.65 -10.39 20.78
C GLY A 164 -14.99 -11.10 20.43
N GLU A 165 -16.08 -10.78 21.11
CA GLU A 165 -17.39 -11.32 20.76
C GLU A 165 -17.88 -10.74 19.42
N GLU A 166 -18.46 -11.62 18.62
CA GLU A 166 -19.03 -11.23 17.32
C GLU A 166 -20.37 -10.51 17.53
N ILE A 167 -20.41 -9.25 17.20
CA ILE A 167 -21.62 -8.44 17.21
C ILE A 167 -22.44 -8.71 15.95
N ARG A 168 -21.75 -8.69 14.82
CA ARG A 168 -22.34 -8.89 13.49
C ARG A 168 -21.31 -9.35 12.47
N THR A 169 -21.80 -10.01 11.44
CA THR A 169 -21.01 -10.41 10.28
C THR A 169 -21.82 -10.15 9.01
N TYR A 170 -21.15 -9.67 7.97
CA TYR A 170 -21.74 -9.49 6.64
C TYR A 170 -20.89 -10.20 5.59
N GLY A 171 -21.52 -11.09 4.80
CA GLY A 171 -20.87 -11.80 3.68
C GLY A 171 -21.09 -11.07 2.36
N THR A 172 -20.05 -10.94 1.57
CA THR A 172 -20.08 -10.27 0.26
C THR A 172 -20.31 -11.25 -0.91
N ALA A 173 -20.25 -12.56 -0.67
CA ALA A 173 -20.36 -13.59 -1.70
C ALA A 173 -21.69 -13.57 -2.48
N ASP A 174 -22.79 -13.21 -1.82
CA ASP A 174 -24.09 -13.09 -2.50
C ASP A 174 -24.09 -11.99 -3.57
N ASP A 175 -23.25 -10.97 -3.40
CA ASP A 175 -23.09 -9.88 -4.35
C ASP A 175 -22.00 -10.16 -5.39
N LEU A 176 -20.83 -10.60 -4.92
CA LEU A 176 -19.63 -10.73 -5.74
C LEU A 176 -19.47 -12.12 -6.38
N GLY A 177 -20.24 -13.10 -5.88
CA GLY A 177 -20.03 -14.51 -6.19
C GLY A 177 -18.84 -15.10 -5.45
N THR A 178 -18.62 -16.39 -5.60
CA THR A 178 -17.55 -17.14 -4.96
C THR A 178 -16.93 -18.17 -5.90
N ASP A 179 -15.83 -18.78 -5.47
CA ASP A 179 -15.14 -19.85 -6.19
C ASP A 179 -14.60 -20.89 -5.20
N SER A 180 -14.44 -22.12 -5.67
CA SER A 180 -13.77 -23.18 -4.89
C SER A 180 -12.26 -22.99 -4.75
N ASN A 181 -11.65 -22.24 -5.68
CA ASN A 181 -10.25 -21.87 -5.62
C ASN A 181 -10.10 -20.63 -4.73
N PRO A 182 -9.34 -20.71 -3.61
CA PRO A 182 -9.15 -19.59 -2.69
C PRO A 182 -8.66 -18.30 -3.36
N LYS A 183 -7.87 -18.44 -4.42
CA LYS A 183 -7.36 -17.31 -5.20
C LYS A 183 -8.46 -16.44 -5.83
N TYR A 184 -9.62 -17.02 -6.12
CA TYR A 184 -10.72 -16.37 -6.80
C TYR A 184 -11.93 -16.13 -5.89
N GLN A 185 -11.75 -16.29 -4.60
CA GLN A 185 -12.74 -15.99 -3.57
C GLN A 185 -12.86 -14.48 -3.35
N PRO A 186 -14.01 -14.00 -2.90
CA PRO A 186 -14.17 -12.60 -2.54
C PRO A 186 -13.27 -12.22 -1.37
N SER A 187 -12.78 -10.99 -1.39
CA SER A 187 -11.90 -10.42 -0.38
C SER A 187 -12.36 -9.02 -0.02
N ILE A 188 -12.23 -8.68 1.24
CA ILE A 188 -12.27 -7.30 1.68
C ILE A 188 -10.92 -6.68 1.33
N TYR A 189 -10.91 -5.56 0.63
CA TYR A 189 -9.68 -4.91 0.21
C TYR A 189 -9.27 -3.79 1.15
N LYS A 190 -10.25 -3.02 1.63
CA LYS A 190 -10.00 -1.93 2.57
C LYS A 190 -11.25 -1.67 3.42
N ILE A 191 -11.01 -1.44 4.70
CA ILE A 191 -11.96 -0.92 5.68
C ILE A 191 -11.49 0.49 6.03
N THR A 192 -12.41 1.44 6.08
CA THR A 192 -12.17 2.76 6.67
C THR A 192 -13.30 3.09 7.65
N THR A 193 -12.95 3.74 8.74
CA THR A 193 -13.87 4.11 9.80
C THR A 193 -14.05 5.63 9.87
N ALA A 194 -15.21 6.04 10.26
CA ALA A 194 -15.58 7.42 10.56
C ALA A 194 -16.34 7.46 11.89
N GLU A 195 -16.64 8.65 12.43
CA GLU A 195 -17.28 8.80 13.75
C GLU A 195 -18.52 7.92 13.93
N ASP A 196 -19.40 7.87 12.94
CA ASP A 196 -20.69 7.15 13.01
C ASP A 196 -20.85 6.11 11.87
N ALA A 197 -19.79 5.76 11.14
CA ALA A 197 -19.90 4.90 9.97
C ALA A 197 -18.65 4.04 9.73
N VAL A 198 -18.85 2.99 8.96
CA VAL A 198 -17.80 2.10 8.44
C VAL A 198 -18.02 1.93 6.95
N TYR A 199 -16.97 2.08 6.18
CA TYR A 199 -17.02 1.91 4.74
C TYR A 199 -16.03 0.84 4.30
N VAL A 200 -16.44 0.03 3.32
CA VAL A 200 -15.71 -1.16 2.94
C VAL A 200 -15.62 -1.26 1.42
N ALA A 201 -14.42 -1.46 0.92
CA ALA A 201 -14.17 -1.88 -0.45
C ALA A 201 -13.97 -3.39 -0.49
N ALA A 202 -14.70 -4.08 -1.36
CA ALA A 202 -14.58 -5.51 -1.54
C ALA A 202 -14.66 -5.92 -3.01
N GLY A 203 -14.04 -7.03 -3.34
CA GLY A 203 -14.09 -7.53 -4.70
C GLY A 203 -13.52 -8.93 -4.85
N ARG A 204 -13.60 -9.43 -6.04
CA ARG A 204 -12.94 -10.67 -6.48
C ARG A 204 -12.52 -10.56 -7.94
N TYR A 205 -11.55 -11.36 -8.32
CA TYR A 205 -11.22 -11.59 -9.72
C TYR A 205 -11.24 -13.09 -10.03
N TRP A 206 -11.37 -13.43 -11.30
CA TRP A 206 -11.26 -14.81 -11.76
C TRP A 206 -10.58 -14.87 -13.12
N LYS A 207 -10.03 -16.03 -13.43
CA LYS A 207 -9.39 -16.29 -14.71
C LYS A 207 -10.01 -17.55 -15.32
N ASP A 208 -10.80 -17.32 -16.34
CA ASP A 208 -11.19 -18.38 -17.30
C ASP A 208 -10.51 -18.11 -18.65
N SER A 209 -11.26 -18.02 -19.76
CA SER A 209 -10.73 -17.56 -21.05
C SER A 209 -10.42 -16.06 -21.09
N LYS A 210 -10.96 -15.28 -20.14
CA LYS A 210 -10.72 -13.85 -19.91
C LYS A 210 -10.66 -13.55 -18.43
N TYR A 211 -9.92 -12.49 -18.06
CA TYR A 211 -10.00 -11.99 -16.71
C TYR A 211 -11.37 -11.34 -16.47
N GLY A 212 -12.00 -11.69 -15.37
CA GLY A 212 -13.21 -11.05 -14.89
C GLY A 212 -12.97 -10.44 -13.51
N LEU A 213 -13.61 -9.31 -13.26
CA LEU A 213 -13.59 -8.56 -12.02
C LEU A 213 -15.02 -8.29 -11.55
N ALA A 214 -15.25 -8.38 -10.27
CA ALA A 214 -16.45 -7.89 -9.61
C ALA A 214 -16.07 -7.17 -8.33
N SER A 215 -16.55 -5.96 -8.15
CA SER A 215 -16.29 -5.21 -6.91
C SER A 215 -17.45 -4.34 -6.52
N ARG A 216 -17.49 -3.99 -5.23
CA ARG A 216 -18.47 -3.09 -4.62
C ARG A 216 -17.86 -2.32 -3.46
N VAL A 217 -18.52 -1.24 -3.12
CA VAL A 217 -18.35 -0.56 -1.84
C VAL A 217 -19.60 -0.68 -1.00
N TYR A 218 -19.42 -0.72 0.31
CA TYR A 218 -20.48 -0.90 1.28
C TYR A 218 -20.37 0.14 2.39
N GLY A 219 -21.51 0.59 2.89
CA GLY A 219 -21.62 1.44 4.07
C GLY A 219 -22.38 0.73 5.19
N PHE A 220 -21.88 0.87 6.40
CA PHE A 220 -22.44 0.32 7.64
C PHE A 220 -22.41 1.37 8.74
N SER A 221 -23.20 1.20 9.79
CA SER A 221 -22.93 1.82 11.09
C SER A 221 -21.83 1.06 11.84
N PRO A 222 -21.21 1.64 12.88
CA PRO A 222 -20.10 1.00 13.60
C PRO A 222 -20.45 -0.38 14.19
N ASP A 223 -21.71 -0.63 14.55
CA ASP A 223 -22.21 -1.92 15.03
C ASP A 223 -22.46 -2.96 13.92
N GLY A 224 -22.13 -2.63 12.67
CA GLY A 224 -22.30 -3.50 11.51
C GLY A 224 -23.73 -3.53 10.92
N THR A 225 -24.60 -2.59 11.31
CA THR A 225 -25.89 -2.47 10.64
C THR A 225 -25.69 -1.95 9.22
N PHE A 226 -26.11 -2.76 8.24
CA PHE A 226 -25.97 -2.42 6.83
C PHE A 226 -26.79 -1.19 6.46
N SER A 227 -26.17 -0.27 5.73
CA SER A 227 -26.80 0.97 5.26
C SER A 227 -27.03 0.99 3.75
N TRP A 228 -25.97 0.79 2.98
CA TRP A 228 -26.04 0.86 1.52
C TRP A 228 -24.89 0.08 0.87
N LYS A 229 -25.01 -0.14 -0.44
CA LYS A 229 -23.92 -0.67 -1.30
C LYS A 229 -23.95 -0.03 -2.67
N LEU A 230 -22.80 0.13 -3.27
CA LEU A 230 -22.63 0.66 -4.61
C LEU A 230 -21.74 -0.25 -5.49
N PRO A 231 -22.16 -0.49 -6.71
CA PRO A 231 -23.45 -0.16 -7.29
C PRO A 231 -24.60 -0.93 -6.63
N ALA A 232 -25.79 -0.39 -6.63
CA ALA A 232 -26.92 -1.01 -5.94
C ALA A 232 -27.38 -2.33 -6.56
N ALA A 233 -27.27 -2.47 -7.89
CA ALA A 233 -27.80 -3.60 -8.65
C ALA A 233 -26.69 -4.52 -9.20
N GLU A 234 -25.77 -4.00 -9.99
CA GLU A 234 -24.73 -4.76 -10.67
C GLU A 234 -23.36 -4.45 -10.06
N ASN A 235 -22.41 -5.37 -10.18
CA ASN A 235 -21.04 -5.12 -9.71
C ASN A 235 -20.31 -4.19 -10.68
N TYR A 236 -19.35 -3.44 -10.19
CA TYR A 236 -18.33 -2.88 -11.07
C TYR A 236 -17.60 -4.04 -11.75
N ALA A 237 -17.44 -3.95 -13.06
CA ALA A 237 -16.58 -4.85 -13.83
C ALA A 237 -15.11 -4.43 -13.78
N ARG A 238 -14.75 -3.60 -12.80
CA ARG A 238 -13.42 -3.07 -12.48
C ARG A 238 -13.12 -3.35 -11.02
N SER A 239 -11.86 -3.30 -10.62
CA SER A 239 -11.49 -3.42 -9.21
C SER A 239 -11.79 -2.10 -8.48
N VAL A 240 -12.39 -2.17 -7.29
CA VAL A 240 -12.32 -1.09 -6.32
C VAL A 240 -11.09 -1.34 -5.47
N ASN A 241 -10.05 -0.56 -5.68
CA ASN A 241 -8.77 -0.85 -5.05
C ASN A 241 -8.64 -0.21 -3.67
N TRP A 242 -9.28 0.94 -3.47
CA TRP A 242 -9.16 1.71 -2.24
C TRP A 242 -10.43 2.49 -1.93
N ILE A 243 -10.68 2.73 -0.65
CA ILE A 243 -11.75 3.57 -0.11
C ILE A 243 -11.21 4.33 1.10
N ASP A 244 -11.62 5.57 1.25
CA ASP A 244 -11.35 6.39 2.42
C ASP A 244 -12.52 7.32 2.73
N ALA A 245 -12.55 7.92 3.91
CA ALA A 245 -13.65 8.78 4.35
C ALA A 245 -13.14 9.92 5.22
N SER A 246 -13.80 11.09 5.11
CA SER A 246 -13.62 12.16 6.08
C SER A 246 -14.03 11.68 7.48
N ARG A 247 -13.46 12.29 8.51
CA ARG A 247 -13.70 11.87 9.89
C ARG A 247 -15.19 11.83 10.27
N ASP A 248 -15.97 12.79 9.79
CA ASP A 248 -17.43 12.85 10.03
C ASP A 248 -18.23 11.93 9.08
N GLY A 249 -17.57 11.19 8.20
CA GLY A 249 -18.17 10.25 7.25
C GLY A 249 -19.02 10.89 6.15
N LYS A 250 -19.01 12.21 5.99
CA LYS A 250 -19.85 12.89 5.00
C LYS A 250 -19.26 12.95 3.59
N ASN A 251 -17.95 12.79 3.48
CA ASN A 251 -17.27 12.64 2.21
C ASN A 251 -16.57 11.28 2.19
N VAL A 252 -17.07 10.36 1.37
CA VAL A 252 -16.50 9.03 1.18
C VAL A 252 -15.96 8.96 -0.22
N VAL A 253 -14.68 8.65 -0.36
CA VAL A 253 -14.02 8.56 -1.66
C VAL A 253 -13.54 7.14 -1.93
N TYR A 254 -13.70 6.68 -3.16
CA TYR A 254 -13.15 5.41 -3.60
C TYR A 254 -12.74 5.47 -5.06
N SER A 255 -11.84 4.59 -5.44
CA SER A 255 -11.39 4.50 -6.83
C SER A 255 -11.71 3.13 -7.42
N THR A 256 -12.07 3.15 -8.71
CA THR A 256 -12.12 1.93 -9.53
C THR A 256 -11.02 1.98 -10.57
N GLY A 257 -10.52 0.83 -10.97
CA GLY A 257 -9.52 0.76 -12.02
C GLY A 257 -9.45 -0.64 -12.61
N ASP A 258 -8.93 -0.71 -13.83
CA ASP A 258 -8.66 -1.98 -14.50
C ASP A 258 -7.15 -2.17 -14.62
N TRP A 259 -6.65 -3.28 -14.08
CA TRP A 259 -5.25 -3.67 -14.17
C TRP A 259 -4.99 -4.74 -15.23
N THR A 260 -6.02 -5.21 -15.90
CA THR A 260 -5.98 -6.39 -16.77
C THR A 260 -5.55 -6.12 -18.22
N ASN A 261 -4.83 -5.05 -18.50
CA ASN A 261 -4.29 -4.71 -19.83
C ASN A 261 -5.30 -4.13 -20.84
N SER A 262 -6.33 -3.50 -20.42
CA SER A 262 -7.01 -2.65 -21.37
C SER A 262 -6.13 -1.44 -21.67
N LEU A 263 -6.01 -1.13 -22.94
CA LEU A 263 -5.35 0.10 -23.42
C LEU A 263 -6.10 1.37 -22.98
N GLU A 264 -7.23 1.17 -22.32
CA GLU A 264 -8.18 2.15 -21.83
C GLU A 264 -8.39 1.98 -20.32
N SER A 265 -7.32 1.62 -19.57
CA SER A 265 -7.41 1.41 -18.12
C SER A 265 -7.50 2.74 -17.39
N ASP A 266 -8.68 3.29 -17.41
CA ASP A 266 -8.95 4.55 -16.72
C ASP A 266 -9.30 4.24 -15.28
N ALA A 267 -8.66 4.95 -14.36
CA ALA A 267 -9.12 5.00 -12.99
C ALA A 267 -10.26 6.02 -12.92
N ILE A 268 -11.28 5.70 -12.16
CA ILE A 268 -12.34 6.64 -11.83
C ILE A 268 -12.33 6.86 -10.33
N VAL A 269 -12.23 8.11 -9.92
CA VAL A 269 -12.38 8.52 -8.53
C VAL A 269 -13.83 8.92 -8.33
N TYR A 270 -14.45 8.39 -7.30
CA TYR A 270 -15.82 8.70 -6.90
C TYR A 270 -15.80 9.36 -5.52
N SER A 271 -16.63 10.38 -5.36
CA SER A 271 -17.00 10.90 -4.04
C SER A 271 -18.50 10.70 -3.85
N VAL A 272 -18.87 10.16 -2.69
CA VAL A 272 -20.25 9.96 -2.30
C VAL A 272 -20.49 10.52 -0.89
N ASP A 273 -21.74 10.85 -0.57
CA ASP A 273 -22.10 11.23 0.78
C ASP A 273 -22.32 10.00 1.71
N ALA A 274 -22.55 10.24 2.99
CA ALA A 274 -22.78 9.19 3.99
C ALA A 274 -23.93 8.22 3.64
N SER A 275 -24.85 8.61 2.76
CA SER A 275 -25.94 7.75 2.28
C SER A 275 -25.59 6.95 1.03
N GLY A 276 -24.38 7.08 0.51
CA GLY A 276 -23.93 6.46 -0.75
C GLY A 276 -24.42 7.20 -2.00
N LYS A 277 -24.93 8.44 -1.85
CA LYS A 277 -25.33 9.24 -3.02
C LYS A 277 -24.10 9.91 -3.62
N LEU A 278 -23.97 9.75 -4.96
CA LEU A 278 -22.89 10.37 -5.72
C LEU A 278 -22.88 11.90 -5.53
N ARG A 279 -21.72 12.43 -5.19
CA ARG A 279 -21.42 13.86 -5.13
C ARG A 279 -20.73 14.27 -6.43
N TRP A 280 -19.67 13.58 -6.79
CA TRP A 280 -18.94 13.77 -8.05
C TRP A 280 -18.18 12.49 -8.43
N GLU A 281 -17.77 12.42 -9.68
CA GLU A 281 -16.85 11.43 -10.21
C GLU A 281 -15.84 12.09 -11.15
N TYR A 282 -14.64 11.55 -11.21
CA TYR A 282 -13.59 12.02 -12.11
C TYR A 282 -12.88 10.85 -12.77
N GLU A 283 -12.88 10.86 -14.10
CA GLU A 283 -12.18 9.86 -14.89
C GLU A 283 -10.74 10.31 -15.13
N ILE A 284 -9.78 9.55 -14.60
CA ILE A 284 -8.36 9.81 -14.80
C ILE A 284 -7.95 9.31 -16.18
N PRO A 285 -7.57 10.20 -17.11
CA PRO A 285 -7.30 9.80 -18.47
C PRO A 285 -6.04 8.92 -18.56
N SER A 286 -6.11 7.87 -19.38
CA SER A 286 -4.94 7.10 -19.76
C SER A 286 -4.07 7.91 -20.72
N LEU A 287 -2.94 8.41 -20.25
CA LEU A 287 -2.03 9.23 -21.06
C LEU A 287 -0.87 8.45 -21.66
N ARG A 288 -0.81 7.12 -21.48
CA ARG A 288 0.46 6.42 -21.65
C ARG A 288 0.39 5.15 -22.47
N PRO A 289 1.49 4.80 -23.15
CA PRO A 289 1.54 3.57 -23.90
C PRO A 289 1.55 2.37 -22.97
N TYR A 290 0.73 1.45 -23.25
CA TYR A 290 0.67 -0.02 -23.02
C TYR A 290 1.07 -0.66 -21.69
N PHE A 291 1.83 -0.02 -20.79
CA PHE A 291 2.53 -0.76 -19.73
C PHE A 291 2.26 -0.26 -18.33
N VAL A 292 1.69 0.91 -18.21
CA VAL A 292 1.52 1.56 -16.91
C VAL A 292 0.05 1.89 -16.74
N SER A 293 -0.56 1.23 -15.77
CA SER A 293 -1.96 1.48 -15.42
C SER A 293 -2.08 2.80 -14.68
N ALA A 294 -3.08 3.58 -15.06
CA ALA A 294 -3.50 4.75 -14.30
C ALA A 294 -4.29 4.37 -13.03
N ALA A 295 -4.49 3.08 -12.77
CA ALA A 295 -5.20 2.64 -11.57
C ALA A 295 -4.56 3.19 -10.29
N ILE A 296 -5.41 3.56 -9.35
CA ILE A 296 -5.01 4.00 -8.03
C ILE A 296 -5.09 2.78 -7.12
N TRP A 297 -3.97 2.40 -6.51
CA TRP A 297 -3.92 1.23 -5.65
C TRP A 297 -4.20 1.60 -4.18
N HIS A 298 -3.28 2.32 -3.55
CA HIS A 298 -3.38 2.78 -2.18
C HIS A 298 -3.18 4.30 -2.09
N GLY A 299 -3.20 4.95 -3.24
CA GLY A 299 -2.89 6.37 -3.39
C GLY A 299 -4.12 7.27 -3.35
N LEU A 300 -5.14 6.95 -2.59
CA LEU A 300 -6.34 7.76 -2.42
C LEU A 300 -6.51 8.12 -0.95
N ASP A 301 -6.76 9.39 -0.67
CA ASP A 301 -6.97 9.89 0.67
C ASP A 301 -7.90 11.10 0.67
N VAL A 302 -8.59 11.31 1.78
CA VAL A 302 -9.45 12.48 1.99
C VAL A 302 -9.11 13.14 3.32
N SER A 303 -9.06 14.46 3.35
CA SER A 303 -8.79 15.21 4.57
C SER A 303 -9.85 14.95 5.66
N GLU A 304 -9.47 15.11 6.93
CA GLU A 304 -10.38 14.87 8.06
C GLU A 304 -11.70 15.68 7.95
N ASP A 305 -11.63 16.89 7.42
CA ASP A 305 -12.79 17.76 7.23
C ASP A 305 -13.54 17.52 5.90
N GLY A 306 -13.02 16.61 5.06
CA GLY A 306 -13.58 16.25 3.76
C GLY A 306 -13.40 17.29 2.65
N SER A 307 -12.62 18.34 2.88
CA SER A 307 -12.48 19.47 1.94
C SER A 307 -11.48 19.21 0.81
N LEU A 308 -10.53 18.31 1.03
CA LEU A 308 -9.47 17.97 0.09
C LEU A 308 -9.44 16.46 -0.15
N VAL A 309 -9.30 16.07 -1.40
CA VAL A 309 -9.07 14.68 -1.81
C VAL A 309 -7.80 14.61 -2.62
N THR A 310 -6.97 13.63 -2.40
CA THR A 310 -5.79 13.37 -3.24
C THR A 310 -5.87 12.01 -3.88
N ALA A 311 -5.36 11.90 -5.10
CA ALA A 311 -5.19 10.63 -5.80
C ALA A 311 -3.78 10.55 -6.41
N TYR A 312 -3.13 9.41 -6.22
CA TYR A 312 -1.82 9.09 -6.76
C TYR A 312 -1.91 7.81 -7.60
N THR A 313 -1.70 7.94 -8.88
CA THR A 313 -1.91 6.84 -9.83
C THR A 313 -0.70 5.93 -9.95
N GLY A 314 -0.93 4.69 -10.36
CA GLY A 314 0.12 3.72 -10.60
C GLY A 314 1.14 4.14 -11.67
N ASP A 315 0.81 5.10 -12.51
CA ASP A 315 1.72 5.69 -13.49
C ASP A 315 2.43 6.97 -12.99
N GLY A 316 2.36 7.26 -11.70
CA GLY A 316 3.11 8.31 -11.03
C GLY A 316 2.52 9.71 -11.18
N ARG A 317 1.24 9.86 -11.50
CA ARG A 317 0.55 11.15 -11.53
C ARG A 317 -0.20 11.41 -10.24
N THR A 318 -0.22 12.66 -9.82
CA THR A 318 -0.91 13.13 -8.63
C THR A 318 -2.06 14.05 -9.00
N TYR A 319 -3.14 13.95 -8.26
CA TYR A 319 -4.34 14.76 -8.42
C TYR A 319 -4.80 15.29 -7.08
N LEU A 320 -5.31 16.53 -7.07
CA LEU A 320 -5.92 17.16 -5.92
C LEU A 320 -7.31 17.68 -6.31
N PHE A 321 -8.30 17.38 -5.47
CA PHE A 321 -9.68 17.78 -5.66
C PHE A 321 -10.14 18.54 -4.41
N TYR A 322 -10.67 19.74 -4.62
CA TYR A 322 -11.19 20.57 -3.55
C TYR A 322 -12.72 20.47 -3.52
N ASP A 323 -13.27 19.99 -2.43
CA ASP A 323 -14.70 19.66 -2.35
C ASP A 323 -15.65 20.86 -2.28
N SER A 324 -15.20 21.99 -1.74
CA SER A 324 -16.06 23.13 -1.43
C SER A 324 -16.66 23.83 -2.65
N GLU A 325 -16.08 23.64 -3.83
CA GLU A 325 -16.49 24.30 -5.08
C GLU A 325 -16.29 23.42 -6.31
N MET A 326 -16.45 22.12 -6.19
CA MET A 326 -16.39 21.26 -7.38
C MET A 326 -17.51 21.61 -8.35
N LYS A 327 -17.25 22.66 -9.08
CA LYS A 327 -17.77 22.87 -10.42
C LYS A 327 -17.25 21.72 -11.25
N GLU A 328 -18.06 21.24 -12.15
CA GLU A 328 -17.79 20.09 -12.99
C GLU A 328 -16.30 19.96 -13.36
N PRO A 329 -15.70 18.75 -13.21
CA PRO A 329 -14.35 18.49 -13.68
C PRO A 329 -14.27 18.89 -15.15
N GLY A 330 -13.50 19.87 -15.46
CA GLY A 330 -13.42 20.38 -16.83
C GLY A 330 -13.03 21.86 -16.94
N ASP A 331 -13.20 22.62 -15.89
CA ASP A 331 -12.87 24.05 -15.91
C ASP A 331 -11.40 24.38 -15.55
N GLY A 332 -10.56 23.36 -15.29
CA GLY A 332 -9.11 23.52 -15.19
C GLY A 332 -8.58 24.23 -13.94
N GLU A 333 -9.44 24.64 -13.02
CA GLU A 333 -9.03 25.40 -11.84
C GLU A 333 -8.96 24.58 -10.54
N SER A 334 -9.44 23.35 -10.53
CA SER A 334 -9.47 22.47 -9.35
C SER A 334 -8.59 21.23 -9.46
N GLU A 335 -7.95 21.01 -10.60
CA GLU A 335 -7.09 19.87 -10.86
C GLU A 335 -5.64 20.33 -10.84
N TRP A 336 -4.86 19.79 -9.91
CA TRP A 336 -3.44 19.94 -9.96
C TRP A 336 -2.77 18.66 -10.46
N TYR A 337 -1.85 18.81 -11.39
CA TYR A 337 -1.17 17.73 -12.06
C TYR A 337 0.34 17.97 -12.05
N SER A 338 1.10 17.10 -11.43
CA SER A 338 2.55 17.16 -11.46
C SER A 338 3.14 16.19 -12.48
N GLU A 339 3.92 16.74 -13.41
CA GLU A 339 4.77 15.94 -14.30
C GLU A 339 6.17 15.71 -13.72
N GLU A 340 6.48 16.22 -12.54
CA GLU A 340 7.84 16.18 -11.98
C GLU A 340 8.37 14.78 -11.78
N TYR A 341 7.48 13.81 -11.54
CA TYR A 341 7.85 12.40 -11.41
C TYR A 341 8.10 11.71 -12.76
N ARG A 342 7.92 12.43 -13.85
CA ARG A 342 8.41 12.09 -15.17
C ARG A 342 9.79 12.68 -15.33
N SER A 343 10.77 11.99 -14.87
CA SER A 343 12.09 12.53 -14.76
C SER A 343 12.75 13.00 -16.06
N ASN A 344 13.62 13.97 -15.93
CA ASN A 344 14.74 14.24 -16.81
C ASN A 344 15.86 13.20 -16.63
N VAL A 345 15.52 11.91 -16.57
CA VAL A 345 16.55 10.87 -16.50
C VAL A 345 17.21 10.75 -17.85
N THR A 346 18.53 10.76 -17.87
CA THR A 346 19.29 10.39 -19.06
C THR A 346 19.05 8.92 -19.34
N VAL A 347 18.28 8.65 -20.38
CA VAL A 347 18.03 7.28 -20.85
C VAL A 347 19.13 6.89 -21.84
N PRO A 348 19.49 5.60 -21.93
CA PRO A 348 20.34 5.08 -23.02
C PRO A 348 19.75 5.41 -24.39
N GLU A 349 20.63 5.53 -25.41
CA GLU A 349 20.24 5.89 -26.77
C GLU A 349 19.12 4.98 -27.32
N GLU A 350 19.14 3.69 -26.94
CA GLU A 350 18.12 2.70 -27.32
C GLU A 350 16.72 2.99 -26.78
N LEU A 351 16.65 3.84 -25.75
CA LEU A 351 15.41 4.24 -25.06
C LEU A 351 15.06 5.70 -25.30
N GLU A 352 15.79 6.37 -26.18
CA GLU A 352 15.57 7.78 -26.49
C GLU A 352 14.10 8.01 -26.89
N GLY A 353 13.45 8.95 -26.22
CA GLY A 353 12.04 9.21 -26.36
C GLY A 353 11.11 8.36 -25.49
N SER A 354 11.64 7.43 -24.70
CA SER A 354 10.89 6.72 -23.67
C SER A 354 10.87 7.52 -22.37
N ALA A 355 9.76 7.46 -21.67
CA ALA A 355 9.66 8.07 -20.35
C ALA A 355 9.80 7.01 -19.26
N ILE A 356 10.51 7.35 -18.19
CA ILE A 356 10.69 6.53 -17.00
C ILE A 356 9.88 7.15 -15.87
N TYR A 357 9.22 6.32 -15.09
CA TYR A 357 8.30 6.74 -14.03
C TYR A 357 8.64 6.04 -12.73
N THR A 358 8.15 6.59 -11.63
CA THR A 358 7.97 5.85 -10.40
C THR A 358 6.54 5.32 -10.31
N TYR A 359 6.37 4.17 -9.69
CA TYR A 359 5.06 3.64 -9.34
C TYR A 359 4.48 4.45 -8.16
N GLY A 360 3.18 4.81 -8.24
CA GLY A 360 2.47 5.45 -7.13
C GLY A 360 2.04 4.40 -6.11
N GLU A 361 2.66 4.38 -4.94
CA GLU A 361 2.37 3.39 -3.89
C GLU A 361 1.29 3.87 -2.92
N ASN A 362 1.42 5.09 -2.40
CA ASN A 362 0.50 5.60 -1.38
C ASN A 362 0.44 7.13 -1.42
N ALA A 363 -0.67 7.69 -0.94
CA ALA A 363 -0.83 9.12 -0.73
C ALA A 363 -1.54 9.39 0.58
N LYS A 364 -1.16 10.46 1.29
CA LYS A 364 -1.80 10.90 2.53
C LYS A 364 -1.78 12.42 2.66
N ILE A 365 -2.91 12.98 3.07
CA ILE A 365 -3.03 14.41 3.39
C ILE A 365 -2.55 14.59 4.82
N ALA A 366 -1.38 15.18 4.96
CA ALA A 366 -0.76 15.40 6.28
C ALA A 366 -1.33 16.60 7.01
N THR A 367 -1.67 17.66 6.26
CA THR A 367 -2.31 18.88 6.75
C THR A 367 -3.14 19.49 5.62
N GLU A 368 -3.91 20.53 5.89
CA GLU A 368 -4.64 21.29 4.86
C GLU A 368 -3.76 21.81 3.71
N ASN A 369 -2.45 21.96 3.96
CA ASN A 369 -1.49 22.51 3.02
C ASN A 369 -0.38 21.55 2.60
N GLU A 370 -0.36 20.33 3.11
CA GLU A 370 0.70 19.36 2.82
C GLU A 370 0.14 17.99 2.48
N VAL A 371 0.48 17.49 1.32
CA VAL A 371 0.18 16.13 0.88
C VAL A 371 1.48 15.34 0.71
N LEU A 372 1.48 14.11 1.22
CA LEU A 372 2.58 13.18 1.14
C LEU A 372 2.29 12.13 0.07
N TYR A 373 3.26 11.89 -0.80
CA TYR A 373 3.22 10.83 -1.80
C TYR A 373 4.38 9.86 -1.60
N LEU A 374 4.07 8.59 -1.62
CA LEU A 374 5.05 7.52 -1.53
C LEU A 374 5.26 6.91 -2.90
N THR A 375 6.47 7.03 -3.42
CA THR A 375 6.85 6.42 -4.69
C THR A 375 7.37 5.01 -4.47
N GLY A 376 7.07 4.14 -5.40
CA GLY A 376 7.61 2.79 -5.48
C GLY A 376 8.77 2.67 -6.46
N ALA A 377 8.90 1.50 -7.04
CA ALA A 377 9.97 1.18 -7.98
C ALA A 377 9.87 1.96 -9.29
N THR A 378 10.98 2.03 -9.99
CA THR A 378 11.06 2.59 -11.35
C THR A 378 10.27 1.73 -12.33
N LEU A 379 9.52 2.38 -13.20
CA LEU A 379 8.80 1.75 -14.31
C LEU A 379 9.20 2.35 -15.67
N PRO A 380 9.25 1.55 -16.74
CA PRO A 380 9.15 0.09 -16.77
C PRO A 380 10.39 -0.58 -16.18
N ALA A 381 10.18 -1.62 -15.39
CA ALA A 381 11.26 -2.35 -14.73
C ALA A 381 12.17 -3.13 -15.71
N TYR A 382 11.71 -3.32 -16.94
CA TYR A 382 12.39 -4.12 -17.94
C TYR A 382 12.31 -3.45 -19.30
N TYR A 383 13.35 -2.70 -19.64
CA TYR A 383 13.39 -2.09 -20.96
C TYR A 383 14.82 -1.80 -21.38
N PRO A 384 15.21 -2.23 -22.57
CA PRO A 384 15.33 -3.61 -23.02
C PRO A 384 16.20 -4.42 -22.09
N ASP A 385 16.15 -5.75 -22.17
CA ASP A 385 16.90 -6.65 -21.31
C ASP A 385 18.27 -6.10 -20.91
N ASN A 386 18.49 -5.92 -19.58
CA ASN A 386 19.76 -5.61 -18.93
C ASN A 386 20.22 -4.13 -18.86
N ILE A 387 19.38 -3.16 -19.09
CA ILE A 387 19.75 -1.78 -18.73
C ILE A 387 19.21 -1.48 -17.35
N PRO A 388 20.04 -1.40 -16.31
CA PRO A 388 19.59 -0.97 -14.98
C PRO A 388 19.23 0.52 -15.06
N MET A 389 17.96 0.81 -14.85
CA MET A 389 17.47 2.17 -14.77
C MET A 389 16.85 2.39 -13.40
N ALA A 390 17.20 3.50 -12.78
CA ALA A 390 16.62 3.93 -11.54
C ALA A 390 16.11 5.37 -11.69
N HIS A 391 14.87 5.59 -11.38
CA HIS A 391 14.32 6.94 -11.28
C HIS A 391 14.89 7.62 -10.04
N PRO A 392 15.29 8.91 -10.10
CA PRO A 392 15.86 9.61 -8.95
C PRO A 392 14.96 9.64 -7.71
N LEU A 393 13.65 9.51 -7.92
CA LEU A 393 12.64 9.50 -6.85
C LEU A 393 12.04 8.12 -6.61
N GLU A 394 12.68 7.04 -7.04
CA GLU A 394 12.19 5.71 -6.68
C GLU A 394 12.30 5.49 -5.17
N ASN A 395 11.33 4.77 -4.59
CA ASN A 395 11.29 4.45 -3.16
C ASN A 395 11.56 5.68 -2.28
N SER A 396 10.82 6.75 -2.54
CA SER A 396 10.97 8.03 -1.85
C SER A 396 9.65 8.53 -1.28
N LEU A 397 9.73 9.25 -0.18
CA LEU A 397 8.63 10.07 0.33
C LEU A 397 8.77 11.48 -0.27
N ILE A 398 7.68 11.98 -0.84
CA ILE A 398 7.59 13.30 -1.46
C ILE A 398 6.51 14.09 -0.75
N SER A 399 6.82 15.31 -0.37
CA SER A 399 5.86 16.27 0.16
C SER A 399 5.55 17.32 -0.88
N CYS A 400 4.27 17.60 -1.06
CA CYS A 400 3.77 18.63 -1.95
C CYS A 400 2.96 19.66 -1.19
N ASP A 401 3.14 20.93 -1.56
CA ASP A 401 2.28 22.03 -1.14
C ASP A 401 0.93 21.87 -1.86
N ALA A 402 -0.14 21.66 -1.11
CA ALA A 402 -1.45 21.41 -1.69
C ALA A 402 -1.98 22.62 -2.47
N GLU A 403 -1.71 23.87 -2.02
CA GLU A 403 -2.19 25.07 -2.66
C GLU A 403 -1.47 25.36 -3.99
N LYS A 404 -0.13 25.13 -4.03
CA LYS A 404 0.69 25.44 -5.21
C LYS A 404 0.88 24.28 -6.16
N GLY A 405 0.64 23.06 -5.67
CA GLY A 405 0.95 21.87 -6.44
C GLY A 405 2.44 21.61 -6.65
N GLU A 406 3.30 22.18 -5.83
CA GLU A 406 4.75 22.08 -5.97
C GLU A 406 5.36 21.13 -4.94
N THR A 407 6.39 20.40 -5.35
CA THR A 407 7.18 19.60 -4.41
C THR A 407 7.89 20.49 -3.40
N SER A 408 7.57 20.31 -2.13
CA SER A 408 8.19 21.04 -1.02
C SER A 408 9.50 20.42 -0.60
N TRP A 409 9.54 19.10 -0.47
CA TRP A 409 10.74 18.34 -0.12
C TRP A 409 10.60 16.87 -0.53
N THR A 410 11.73 16.17 -0.56
CA THR A 410 11.81 14.73 -0.81
C THR A 410 12.67 14.06 0.25
N TYR A 411 12.39 12.78 0.54
CA TYR A 411 13.18 11.95 1.43
C TYR A 411 13.37 10.56 0.82
N PRO A 412 14.59 10.19 0.40
CA PRO A 412 14.85 8.87 -0.14
C PRO A 412 14.83 7.81 0.97
N LEU A 413 14.07 6.74 0.78
CA LEU A 413 13.96 5.63 1.73
C LEU A 413 14.99 4.54 1.44
N GLY A 414 15.40 4.42 0.19
CA GLY A 414 16.37 3.41 -0.25
C GLY A 414 15.81 1.98 -0.31
N GLY A 415 14.54 1.80 -0.08
CA GLY A 415 13.83 0.53 -0.16
C GLY A 415 12.33 0.74 -0.22
N ARG A 416 11.61 -0.28 -0.66
CA ARG A 416 10.16 -0.25 -0.75
C ARG A 416 9.53 0.01 0.62
N CYS A 417 8.49 0.82 0.63
CA CYS A 417 7.70 1.12 1.82
C CYS A 417 6.27 0.61 1.62
N ALA A 418 5.67 0.05 2.65
CA ALA A 418 4.32 -0.52 2.56
C ALA A 418 3.22 0.56 2.58
N GLY A 419 3.47 1.72 3.19
CA GLY A 419 2.50 2.81 3.26
C GLY A 419 2.92 3.93 4.19
N ILE A 420 2.06 4.94 4.30
CA ILE A 420 2.18 6.07 5.21
C ILE A 420 1.07 5.93 6.25
N PHE A 421 1.41 5.70 7.51
CA PHE A 421 0.44 5.46 8.57
C PHE A 421 0.55 6.56 9.62
N PHE A 422 -0.55 7.29 9.82
CA PHE A 422 -0.61 8.40 10.77
C PHE A 422 -1.09 7.94 12.15
N SER A 423 -0.64 8.66 13.17
CA SER A 423 -1.22 8.59 14.50
C SER A 423 -2.64 9.19 14.48
N PRO A 424 -3.54 8.77 15.41
CA PRO A 424 -4.92 9.28 15.44
C PRO A 424 -5.05 10.81 15.53
N ASP A 425 -4.06 11.50 16.07
CA ASP A 425 -4.00 12.97 16.16
C ASP A 425 -3.29 13.63 14.95
N MET A 426 -2.98 12.86 13.91
CA MET A 426 -2.30 13.28 12.68
C MET A 426 -0.93 13.94 12.91
N ARG A 427 -0.37 13.84 14.10
CA ARG A 427 0.90 14.46 14.44
C ARG A 427 2.10 13.67 13.97
N TYR A 428 2.08 12.37 14.21
CA TYR A 428 3.18 11.49 13.82
C TYR A 428 2.77 10.59 12.68
N PHE A 429 3.73 10.20 11.87
CA PHE A 429 3.50 9.13 10.92
C PHE A 429 4.70 8.20 10.85
N VAL A 430 4.42 6.95 10.55
CA VAL A 430 5.40 5.88 10.42
C VAL A 430 5.42 5.33 9.00
N LEU A 431 6.63 5.04 8.52
CA LEU A 431 6.89 4.39 7.26
C LEU A 431 7.55 3.03 7.54
N PRO A 432 6.88 1.91 7.27
CA PRO A 432 7.49 0.59 7.30
C PRO A 432 8.29 0.36 6.02
N VAL A 433 9.62 0.39 6.15
CA VAL A 433 10.52 0.22 5.01
C VAL A 433 11.05 -1.20 4.98
N GLY A 434 10.78 -1.87 3.89
CA GLY A 434 11.27 -3.18 3.58
C GLY A 434 12.19 -3.18 2.37
N LYS A 435 12.69 -4.36 2.04
CA LYS A 435 13.57 -4.55 0.91
C LYS A 435 12.84 -4.48 -0.42
N ASP A 436 13.45 -3.81 -1.38
CA ASP A 436 13.31 -4.18 -2.77
C ASP A 436 14.21 -5.40 -3.05
N THR A 437 13.61 -6.47 -3.56
CA THR A 437 14.27 -7.76 -3.80
C THR A 437 15.48 -7.69 -4.74
N SER A 438 15.59 -6.63 -5.53
CA SER A 438 16.67 -6.45 -6.49
C SER A 438 17.98 -5.98 -5.88
N ALA A 439 17.98 -5.34 -4.72
CA ALA A 439 19.15 -4.59 -4.25
C ALA A 439 20.06 -5.32 -3.22
N GLY A 440 19.61 -6.41 -2.60
CA GLY A 440 20.40 -7.12 -1.58
C GLY A 440 20.75 -6.32 -0.31
N ASP A 441 20.31 -5.06 -0.21
CA ASP A 441 20.64 -4.17 0.89
C ASP A 441 19.61 -4.20 2.02
N THR A 442 19.92 -4.90 3.10
CA THR A 442 19.08 -4.98 4.29
C THR A 442 19.25 -3.79 5.24
N ARG A 443 20.20 -2.87 4.97
CA ARG A 443 20.52 -1.76 5.86
C ARG A 443 19.42 -0.73 6.01
N VAL A 444 18.46 -0.70 5.08
CA VAL A 444 17.35 0.23 5.09
C VAL A 444 16.10 -0.31 5.76
N HIS A 445 16.03 -1.60 6.08
CA HIS A 445 14.86 -2.21 6.72
C HIS A 445 14.58 -1.58 8.07
N GLY A 446 13.31 -1.40 8.37
CA GLY A 446 12.89 -0.88 9.66
C GLY A 446 11.71 0.09 9.58
N VAL A 447 11.44 0.75 10.67
CA VAL A 447 10.42 1.79 10.76
C VAL A 447 11.08 3.16 10.87
N TYR A 448 10.53 4.12 10.13
CA TYR A 448 10.97 5.52 10.13
C TYR A 448 9.83 6.37 10.61
N VAL A 449 10.04 7.15 11.64
CA VAL A 449 9.00 7.98 12.26
C VAL A 449 9.27 9.45 12.06
N PHE A 450 8.24 10.15 11.62
CA PHE A 450 8.27 11.58 11.32
C PHE A 450 7.27 12.35 12.18
N ASP A 451 7.52 13.63 12.37
CA ASP A 451 6.59 14.58 12.97
C ASP A 451 6.07 15.54 11.88
N SER A 452 4.80 15.44 11.55
CA SER A 452 4.15 16.24 10.50
C SER A 452 4.18 17.73 10.81
N GLN A 453 4.15 18.10 12.09
CA GLN A 453 4.10 19.49 12.56
C GLN A 453 5.48 20.18 12.58
N LYS A 454 6.57 19.44 12.43
CA LYS A 454 7.89 20.06 12.32
C LYS A 454 8.04 20.78 10.99
N SER A 455 8.55 22.01 11.08
CA SER A 455 8.93 22.77 9.86
C SER A 455 10.24 22.24 9.27
N GLY A 456 10.40 22.44 7.96
CA GLY A 456 11.60 22.09 7.23
C GLY A 456 11.42 20.93 6.29
N ASN A 457 12.51 20.34 5.84
CA ASN A 457 12.53 19.22 4.90
C ASN A 457 12.36 17.85 5.60
N GLY A 458 12.32 16.77 4.83
CA GLY A 458 12.14 15.41 5.34
C GLY A 458 13.14 15.03 6.44
N ASN A 459 14.42 15.43 6.31
CA ASN A 459 15.42 15.19 7.35
C ASN A 459 15.07 15.90 8.66
N SER A 460 14.52 17.12 8.60
CA SER A 460 14.09 17.88 9.79
C SER A 460 12.86 17.28 10.46
N LYS A 461 11.95 16.72 9.65
CA LYS A 461 10.73 16.06 10.12
C LYS A 461 10.99 14.67 10.69
N LEU A 462 12.02 13.95 10.24
CA LEU A 462 12.40 12.64 10.77
C LEU A 462 12.73 12.76 12.28
N LEU A 463 12.06 11.94 13.07
CA LEU A 463 12.31 11.86 14.52
C LEU A 463 13.36 10.82 14.83
N TRP A 464 13.15 9.62 14.33
CA TRP A 464 14.03 8.49 14.55
C TRP A 464 13.76 7.35 13.55
N THR A 465 14.69 6.42 13.53
CA THR A 465 14.58 5.18 12.74
C THR A 465 14.95 4.00 13.65
N PHE A 466 14.15 2.95 13.62
CA PHE A 466 14.46 1.68 14.26
C PHE A 466 14.71 0.64 13.16
N ARG A 467 15.92 0.05 13.16
CA ARG A 467 16.35 -0.91 12.13
C ARG A 467 15.98 -2.33 12.54
N THR A 468 15.62 -3.14 11.54
CA THR A 468 15.31 -4.56 11.68
C THR A 468 16.17 -5.39 10.72
N GLU A 469 16.27 -6.68 11.00
CA GLU A 469 16.97 -7.60 10.11
C GLU A 469 16.04 -8.15 9.02
N GLY A 470 14.75 -8.27 9.33
CA GLY A 470 13.70 -8.66 8.40
C GLY A 470 13.04 -7.46 7.74
N VAL A 471 12.05 -7.72 6.91
CA VAL A 471 11.19 -6.71 6.27
C VAL A 471 10.11 -6.28 7.25
N ILE A 472 9.78 -5.01 7.29
CA ILE A 472 8.56 -4.54 7.95
C ILE A 472 7.44 -4.52 6.92
N GLU A 473 6.44 -5.36 7.16
CA GLU A 473 5.31 -5.56 6.25
C GLU A 473 4.20 -4.55 6.49
N ASP A 474 3.90 -4.30 7.76
CA ASP A 474 2.88 -3.33 8.17
C ASP A 474 3.26 -2.66 9.48
N ALA A 475 2.72 -1.47 9.73
CA ALA A 475 2.97 -0.71 10.96
C ALA A 475 1.79 0.21 11.30
N ALA A 476 1.64 0.47 12.59
CA ALA A 476 0.74 1.47 13.12
C ALA A 476 1.46 2.32 14.18
N ILE A 477 0.99 3.52 14.43
CA ILE A 477 1.58 4.47 15.36
C ILE A 477 0.50 5.13 16.24
N SER A 478 0.76 5.23 17.52
CA SER A 478 -0.14 5.91 18.47
C SER A 478 0.22 7.39 18.64
N SER A 479 -0.70 8.17 19.25
CA SER A 479 -0.49 9.60 19.50
C SER A 479 0.65 9.91 20.51
N ASP A 480 1.12 8.93 21.27
CA ASP A 480 2.32 9.06 22.11
C ASP A 480 3.62 8.67 21.40
N CYS A 481 3.55 8.46 20.08
CA CYS A 481 4.67 8.06 19.22
C CYS A 481 5.19 6.62 19.50
N THR A 482 4.36 5.74 20.10
CA THR A 482 4.66 4.31 20.19
C THR A 482 4.32 3.66 18.83
N VAL A 483 5.26 2.91 18.28
CA VAL A 483 5.07 2.17 17.01
C VAL A 483 4.88 0.71 17.32
N ALA A 484 3.89 0.12 16.67
CA ALA A 484 3.71 -1.32 16.53
C ALA A 484 3.96 -1.70 15.07
N ALA A 485 4.79 -2.70 14.82
CA ALA A 485 5.11 -3.11 13.46
C ALA A 485 5.32 -4.62 13.35
N VAL A 486 5.00 -5.17 12.20
CA VAL A 486 5.18 -6.59 11.90
C VAL A 486 6.47 -6.78 11.11
N GLU A 487 7.43 -7.45 11.73
CA GLU A 487 8.64 -7.90 11.04
C GLU A 487 8.41 -9.32 10.50
N VAL A 488 8.74 -9.52 9.23
CA VAL A 488 8.72 -10.84 8.58
C VAL A 488 10.13 -11.23 8.14
N PRO A 489 10.47 -12.53 8.17
CA PRO A 489 11.77 -13.02 7.70
C PRO A 489 11.97 -12.74 6.21
N LEU A 490 13.20 -12.55 5.83
CA LEU A 490 13.63 -12.36 4.45
C LEU A 490 14.68 -13.41 4.06
N GLN A 491 14.49 -14.05 2.92
CA GLN A 491 15.52 -14.87 2.31
C GLN A 491 16.40 -14.01 1.38
N LEU A 492 17.69 -14.01 1.65
CA LEU A 492 18.69 -13.33 0.83
C LEU A 492 19.01 -14.15 -0.43
N GLU A 493 19.64 -13.53 -1.41
CA GLU A 493 20.12 -14.23 -2.61
C GLU A 493 21.12 -15.36 -2.30
N SER A 494 21.87 -15.25 -1.20
CA SER A 494 22.74 -16.32 -0.69
C SER A 494 21.97 -17.56 -0.22
N GLY A 495 20.65 -17.48 -0.07
CA GLY A 495 19.81 -18.50 0.54
C GLY A 495 19.69 -18.40 2.06
N ASP A 496 20.44 -17.48 2.70
CA ASP A 496 20.34 -17.24 4.14
C ASP A 496 19.02 -16.53 4.47
N VAL A 497 18.46 -16.85 5.63
CA VAL A 497 17.25 -16.20 6.15
C VAL A 497 17.65 -15.23 7.25
N THR A 498 17.16 -14.00 7.17
CA THR A 498 17.38 -12.95 8.18
C THR A 498 16.05 -12.40 8.68
N GLY A 499 16.03 -11.89 9.93
CA GLY A 499 14.82 -11.41 10.59
C GLY A 499 13.97 -12.51 11.23
N LYS A 500 12.85 -12.11 11.81
CA LYS A 500 11.89 -12.99 12.51
C LYS A 500 10.48 -12.62 12.14
N HIS A 501 9.54 -13.56 12.27
CA HIS A 501 8.11 -13.27 12.20
C HIS A 501 7.62 -12.87 13.58
N ARG A 502 7.47 -11.58 13.81
CA ARG A 502 7.12 -11.02 15.12
C ARG A 502 6.45 -9.64 15.01
N LEU A 503 5.60 -9.35 15.97
CA LEU A 503 5.22 -7.99 16.30
C LEU A 503 6.33 -7.35 17.12
N ILE A 504 6.74 -6.15 16.77
CA ILE A 504 7.65 -5.32 17.57
C ILE A 504 6.93 -4.07 18.03
N ILE A 505 7.15 -3.70 19.29
CA ILE A 505 6.72 -2.42 19.88
C ILE A 505 7.97 -1.59 20.12
N VAL A 506 8.00 -0.40 19.52
CA VAL A 506 9.14 0.53 19.56
C VAL A 506 8.70 1.86 20.18
N ARG A 507 9.51 2.41 21.07
CA ARG A 507 9.28 3.69 21.74
C ARG A 507 10.46 4.63 21.62
#